data_973ad90e354f1893dc225e9075b3ed3b
#
_entry.id   973ad90e354f1893dc225e9075b3ed3b
#
_cell.length_a   1.000
_cell.length_b   1.000
_cell.length_c   1.000
_cell.angle_alpha   90.00
_cell.angle_beta   90.00
_cell.angle_gamma   90.00
#
_symmetry.space_group_name_H-M   'P 1'
#
loop_
_entity.id
_entity.type
_entity.pdbx_description
1 polymer ?
#
loop_
_entity_poly.entity_id
_entity_poly.type
_entity_poly.pdbx_seq_one_letter_code
_entity_poly.pdbx_strand_id
1 'polypeptide(L)'
;MSEELKYNEPWILQRADPYVYRHTDGNYYFTASIPAYDRIVLRRSETLAGLKDAEEVTVWEKHKEGIMSEHIWAPELHYLDGKWYIYFAGGDKDDVWAIRPYVLECADTDPLNRSLDRER
;
A
#
# COMPACT_ATOMS: atom_id res chain seq x y z
N MET A 1 2.12 14.69 30.89
CA MET A 1 1.12 14.46 29.89
C MET A 1 1.60 13.43 28.91
N SER A 2 0.73 12.64 28.42
CA SER A 2 1.11 11.49 27.60
C SER A 2 1.30 11.79 26.12
N GLU A 3 1.16 13.04 25.68
CA GLU A 3 1.32 13.36 24.26
C GLU A 3 2.66 12.91 23.72
N GLU A 4 3.73 13.18 24.47
CA GLU A 4 5.06 12.83 24.02
C GLU A 4 5.27 11.34 23.90
N LEU A 5 4.58 10.57 24.74
CA LEU A 5 4.75 9.12 24.74
C LEU A 5 4.22 8.48 23.46
N LYS A 6 3.28 9.15 22.79
CA LYS A 6 2.73 8.62 21.54
C LYS A 6 3.76 8.54 20.43
N TYR A 7 4.81 9.32 20.52
CA TYR A 7 5.82 9.40 19.45
C TYR A 7 7.07 8.61 19.77
N ASN A 8 7.08 7.89 20.88
CA ASN A 8 8.22 7.07 21.26
C ASN A 8 8.14 5.65 20.69
N GLU A 9 7.01 5.29 20.09
CA GLU A 9 6.80 3.97 19.52
C GLU A 9 6.30 4.09 18.08
N PRO A 10 6.56 3.07 17.26
CA PRO A 10 6.03 3.08 15.91
C PRO A 10 4.51 3.20 15.93
N TRP A 11 3.98 4.05 15.08
CA TRP A 11 2.53 4.23 14.97
C TRP A 11 1.85 2.96 14.47
N ILE A 12 2.43 2.34 13.44
CA ILE A 12 1.97 1.05 12.93
C ILE A 12 3.18 0.14 12.88
N LEU A 13 3.08 -1.00 13.59
CA LEU A 13 4.23 -1.89 13.75
C LEU A 13 4.55 -2.64 12.46
N GLN A 14 5.85 -2.91 12.26
CA GLN A 14 6.35 -3.77 11.17
C GLN A 14 5.93 -3.31 9.79
N ARG A 15 5.90 -1.98 9.60
CA ARG A 15 5.62 -1.39 8.30
C ARG A 15 6.69 -0.37 7.98
N ALA A 16 7.24 -0.46 6.77
CA ALA A 16 8.26 0.46 6.29
C ALA A 16 7.69 1.28 5.15
N ASP A 17 8.35 2.42 4.87
CA ASP A 17 7.94 3.30 3.78
C ASP A 17 6.46 3.64 3.83
N PRO A 18 5.95 4.11 4.98
CA PRO A 18 4.51 4.37 5.09
C PRO A 18 4.08 5.54 4.20
N TYR A 19 2.90 5.40 3.61
CA TYR A 19 2.31 6.43 2.77
C TYR A 19 0.86 6.62 3.18
N VAL A 20 0.47 7.87 3.47
CA VAL A 20 -0.89 8.20 3.87
C VAL A 20 -1.48 9.20 2.87
N TYR A 21 -2.69 8.93 2.42
CA TYR A 21 -3.40 9.77 1.49
C TYR A 21 -4.77 10.11 2.07
N ARG A 22 -5.10 11.41 2.14
CA ARG A 22 -6.43 11.83 2.55
C ARG A 22 -7.25 12.12 1.30
N HIS A 23 -8.34 11.38 1.14
CA HIS A 23 -9.19 11.52 -0.04
C HIS A 23 -10.27 12.57 0.19
N THR A 24 -10.87 13.03 -0.90
CA THR A 24 -11.92 14.06 -0.87
C THR A 24 -13.19 13.58 -0.19
N ASP A 25 -13.37 12.26 -0.03
CA ASP A 25 -14.51 11.72 0.73
C ASP A 25 -14.30 11.84 2.25
N GLY A 26 -13.16 12.37 2.68
CA GLY A 26 -12.86 12.54 4.09
C GLY A 26 -12.14 11.37 4.73
N ASN A 27 -11.99 10.26 4.03
CA ASN A 27 -11.28 9.11 4.55
C ASN A 27 -9.77 9.23 4.33
N TYR A 28 -9.04 8.61 5.25
CA TYR A 28 -7.59 8.44 5.13
C TYR A 28 -7.30 7.04 4.64
N TYR A 29 -6.30 6.92 3.78
CA TYR A 29 -5.85 5.64 3.25
C TYR A 29 -4.38 5.46 3.59
N PHE A 30 -3.99 4.23 3.91
CA PHE A 30 -2.63 3.91 4.32
C PHE A 30 -2.11 2.72 3.51
N THR A 31 -0.87 2.82 3.07
CA THR A 31 -0.15 1.69 2.48
C THR A 31 1.30 1.75 2.92
N ALA A 32 2.00 0.62 2.82
CA ALA A 32 3.40 0.54 3.24
C ALA A 32 4.00 -0.76 2.74
N SER A 33 5.34 -0.84 2.79
CA SER A 33 6.04 -2.10 2.58
C SER A 33 5.78 -3.01 3.78
N ILE A 34 5.46 -4.27 3.53
CA ILE A 34 5.30 -5.26 4.60
C ILE A 34 6.55 -6.14 4.67
N PRO A 35 6.82 -6.78 5.83
CA PRO A 35 8.07 -7.52 6.02
C PRO A 35 8.35 -8.61 4.99
N ALA A 36 7.33 -9.28 4.48
CA ALA A 36 7.51 -10.35 3.52
C ALA A 36 7.79 -9.84 2.10
N TYR A 37 7.54 -8.56 1.82
CA TYR A 37 7.76 -7.93 0.50
C TYR A 37 7.05 -8.68 -0.63
N ASP A 38 5.85 -9.20 -0.35
CA ASP A 38 5.16 -10.09 -1.28
C ASP A 38 3.78 -9.60 -1.70
N ARG A 39 3.34 -8.43 -1.23
CA ARG A 39 1.98 -7.96 -1.54
C ARG A 39 1.83 -6.48 -1.27
N ILE A 40 0.73 -5.95 -1.75
CA ILE A 40 0.32 -4.56 -1.49
C ILE A 40 -0.91 -4.62 -0.60
N VAL A 41 -0.90 -3.83 0.46
CA VAL A 41 -2.01 -3.76 1.41
C VAL A 41 -2.50 -2.33 1.53
N LEU A 42 -3.78 -2.17 1.86
CA LEU A 42 -4.37 -0.86 2.12
C LEU A 42 -5.16 -0.91 3.42
N ARG A 43 -5.16 0.21 4.13
CA ARG A 43 -6.05 0.44 5.26
C ARG A 43 -6.83 1.73 4.99
N ARG A 44 -8.03 1.82 5.55
CA ARG A 44 -8.87 3.00 5.42
C ARG A 44 -9.49 3.33 6.76
N SER A 45 -9.57 4.62 7.08
CA SER A 45 -10.19 5.08 8.31
C SER A 45 -10.71 6.49 8.13
N GLU A 46 -11.76 6.83 8.88
CA GLU A 46 -12.30 8.19 8.88
C GLU A 46 -11.37 9.16 9.61
N THR A 47 -10.45 8.65 10.43
CA THR A 47 -9.50 9.47 11.15
C THR A 47 -8.09 8.95 10.93
N LEU A 48 -7.14 9.87 11.03
CA LEU A 48 -5.73 9.48 10.90
C LEU A 48 -5.34 8.47 11.98
N ALA A 49 -5.74 8.74 13.22
CA ALA A 49 -5.41 7.86 14.34
C ALA A 49 -6.04 6.48 14.17
N GLY A 50 -7.21 6.39 13.56
CA GLY A 50 -7.91 5.13 13.37
C GLY A 50 -7.22 4.17 12.41
N LEU A 51 -6.30 4.64 11.59
CA LEU A 51 -5.57 3.78 10.66
C LEU A 51 -4.77 2.71 11.39
N LYS A 52 -4.32 3.02 12.60
CA LYS A 52 -3.54 2.06 13.39
C LYS A 52 -4.30 0.78 13.65
N ASP A 53 -5.61 0.87 13.87
CA ASP A 53 -6.45 -0.27 14.22
C ASP A 53 -7.36 -0.70 13.07
N ALA A 54 -7.25 -0.07 11.91
CA ALA A 54 -8.08 -0.40 10.77
C ALA A 54 -7.70 -1.76 10.19
N GLU A 55 -8.69 -2.45 9.62
CA GLU A 55 -8.44 -3.71 8.94
C GLU A 55 -7.48 -3.49 7.77
N GLU A 56 -6.48 -4.36 7.66
CA GLU A 56 -5.54 -4.30 6.56
C GLU A 56 -5.98 -5.27 5.48
N VAL A 57 -6.21 -4.75 4.28
CA VAL A 57 -6.73 -5.53 3.16
C VAL A 57 -5.63 -5.72 2.13
N THR A 58 -5.36 -6.97 1.76
CA THR A 58 -4.45 -7.28 0.67
C THR A 58 -5.18 -7.03 -0.64
N VAL A 59 -4.67 -6.09 -1.44
CA VAL A 59 -5.32 -5.73 -2.70
C VAL A 59 -4.59 -6.31 -3.91
N TRP A 60 -3.36 -6.80 -3.72
CA TRP A 60 -2.59 -7.40 -4.82
C TRP A 60 -1.45 -8.22 -4.23
N GLU A 61 -1.13 -9.36 -4.87
CA GLU A 61 -0.02 -10.21 -4.45
C GLU A 61 0.99 -10.34 -5.58
N LYS A 62 2.25 -10.56 -5.21
CA LYS A 62 3.33 -10.68 -6.18
C LYS A 62 3.09 -11.85 -7.12
N HIS A 63 3.72 -11.77 -8.29
CA HIS A 63 3.73 -12.90 -9.22
C HIS A 63 4.60 -14.01 -8.66
N LYS A 64 4.37 -15.23 -9.12
CA LYS A 64 5.16 -16.36 -8.68
C LYS A 64 6.55 -16.34 -9.31
N GLU A 65 6.67 -15.78 -10.50
CA GLU A 65 7.94 -15.65 -11.20
C GLU A 65 7.85 -14.52 -12.22
N GLY A 66 9.00 -14.12 -12.75
CA GLY A 66 9.07 -13.03 -13.69
C GLY A 66 9.03 -11.67 -13.02
N ILE A 67 8.58 -10.68 -13.75
CA ILE A 67 8.47 -9.32 -13.20
C ILE A 67 7.47 -9.30 -12.06
N MET A 68 7.68 -8.40 -11.10
CA MET A 68 6.81 -8.23 -9.93
C MET A 68 6.71 -9.51 -9.09
N SER A 69 7.79 -10.28 -9.01
CA SER A 69 7.79 -11.53 -8.23
C SER A 69 8.65 -11.47 -6.97
N GLU A 70 9.37 -10.36 -6.74
CA GLU A 70 10.19 -10.18 -5.55
C GLU A 70 10.24 -8.72 -5.16
N HIS A 71 10.60 -8.46 -3.91
CA HIS A 71 10.88 -7.11 -3.40
C HIS A 71 9.79 -6.12 -3.77
N ILE A 72 8.57 -6.38 -3.31
CA ILE A 72 7.45 -5.47 -3.52
C ILE A 72 7.57 -4.38 -2.46
N TRP A 73 8.04 -3.20 -2.86
CA TRP A 73 8.43 -2.13 -1.94
C TRP A 73 7.74 -0.81 -2.22
N ALA A 74 7.62 -0.02 -1.14
CA ALA A 74 7.33 1.41 -1.18
C ALA A 74 6.11 1.79 -2.03
N PRO A 75 4.95 1.18 -1.77
CA PRO A 75 3.75 1.54 -2.51
C PRO A 75 3.28 2.95 -2.18
N GLU A 76 2.72 3.64 -3.17
CA GLU A 76 2.10 4.95 -3.02
C GLU A 76 0.74 4.92 -3.69
N LEU A 77 -0.27 5.45 -3.00
CA LEU A 77 -1.64 5.46 -3.49
C LEU A 77 -2.00 6.85 -4.01
N HIS A 78 -2.52 6.92 -5.23
CA HIS A 78 -2.92 8.17 -5.85
C HIS A 78 -4.31 8.03 -6.46
N TYR A 79 -5.04 9.14 -6.49
CA TYR A 79 -6.35 9.20 -7.16
C TYR A 79 -6.25 10.27 -8.24
N LEU A 80 -6.33 9.83 -9.49
CA LEU A 80 -6.11 10.71 -10.65
C LEU A 80 -7.21 10.44 -11.69
N ASP A 81 -7.88 11.50 -12.13
CA ASP A 81 -8.87 11.42 -13.19
C ASP A 81 -9.93 10.34 -12.96
N GLY A 82 -10.38 10.22 -11.70
CA GLY A 82 -11.47 9.32 -11.36
C GLY A 82 -11.04 7.88 -11.12
N LYS A 83 -9.75 7.60 -11.11
CA LYS A 83 -9.23 6.26 -10.88
C LYS A 83 -8.18 6.25 -9.81
N TRP A 84 -8.04 5.11 -9.14
CA TRP A 84 -6.99 4.90 -8.15
C TRP A 84 -5.79 4.23 -8.80
N TYR A 85 -4.60 4.64 -8.38
CA TYR A 85 -3.35 4.06 -8.87
C TYR A 85 -2.47 3.76 -7.67
N ILE A 86 -1.77 2.62 -7.73
CA ILE A 86 -0.75 2.29 -6.74
C ILE A 86 0.56 2.13 -7.50
N TYR A 87 1.51 3.02 -7.21
CA TYR A 87 2.86 2.94 -7.76
C TYR A 87 3.73 2.22 -6.75
N PHE A 88 4.54 1.29 -7.20
CA PHE A 88 5.40 0.54 -6.29
C PHE A 88 6.65 0.07 -7.02
N ALA A 89 7.67 -0.35 -6.24
CA ALA A 89 8.87 -0.95 -6.79
C ALA A 89 8.74 -2.47 -6.70
N GLY A 90 9.22 -3.15 -7.72
CA GLY A 90 9.20 -4.61 -7.73
C GLY A 90 10.41 -5.17 -8.44
N GLY A 91 10.80 -6.38 -8.08
CA GLY A 91 11.92 -7.08 -8.68
C GLY A 91 11.47 -8.35 -9.36
N ASP A 92 12.46 -9.07 -9.88
CA ASP A 92 12.26 -10.33 -10.58
C ASP A 92 12.93 -11.43 -9.76
N LYS A 93 12.24 -12.54 -9.57
CA LYS A 93 12.73 -13.66 -8.79
C LYS A 93 14.08 -14.17 -9.31
N ASP A 94 14.29 -14.13 -10.62
CA ASP A 94 15.51 -14.60 -11.24
C ASP A 94 16.60 -13.53 -11.31
N ASP A 95 16.24 -12.27 -11.06
CA ASP A 95 17.19 -11.16 -11.02
C ASP A 95 16.66 -10.17 -9.98
N VAL A 96 16.89 -10.49 -8.70
CA VAL A 96 16.24 -9.79 -7.59
C VAL A 96 16.62 -8.32 -7.51
N TRP A 97 17.74 -7.91 -8.08
CA TRP A 97 18.16 -6.52 -8.04
C TRP A 97 17.76 -5.73 -9.29
N ALA A 98 17.07 -6.36 -10.22
CA ALA A 98 16.50 -5.66 -11.38
C ALA A 98 15.16 -5.02 -10.94
N ILE A 99 15.25 -4.03 -10.06
CA ILE A 99 14.09 -3.38 -9.47
C ILE A 99 13.59 -2.30 -10.42
N ARG A 100 12.29 -2.28 -10.67
CA ARG A 100 11.64 -1.34 -11.58
C ARG A 100 10.38 -0.77 -10.94
N PRO A 101 9.95 0.42 -11.36
CA PRO A 101 8.66 0.95 -10.93
C PRO A 101 7.52 0.31 -11.73
N TYR A 102 6.43 0.03 -11.04
CA TYR A 102 5.21 -0.54 -11.62
C TYR A 102 4.01 0.23 -11.13
N VAL A 103 2.88 0.06 -11.80
CA VAL A 103 1.64 0.71 -11.40
C VAL A 103 0.48 -0.27 -11.50
N LEU A 104 -0.39 -0.25 -10.48
CA LEU A 104 -1.68 -0.93 -10.49
C LEU A 104 -2.76 0.12 -10.69
N GLU A 105 -3.82 -0.24 -11.40
CA GLU A 105 -4.94 0.67 -11.63
C GLU A 105 -6.21 0.07 -11.09
N CYS A 106 -7.07 0.90 -10.49
CA CYS A 106 -8.37 0.48 -10.00
C CYS A 106 -9.39 1.51 -10.44
N ALA A 107 -10.33 1.07 -11.27
CA ALA A 107 -11.39 1.95 -11.77
C ALA A 107 -12.60 2.01 -10.83
N ASP A 108 -12.65 1.17 -9.81
CA ASP A 108 -13.71 1.18 -8.81
C ASP A 108 -13.54 2.37 -7.88
N THR A 109 -14.64 2.86 -7.32
CA THR A 109 -14.59 3.93 -6.34
C THR A 109 -13.96 3.47 -5.02
N ASP A 110 -13.96 2.18 -4.75
CA ASP A 110 -13.38 1.60 -3.55
C ASP A 110 -12.05 0.91 -3.88
N PRO A 111 -10.90 1.49 -3.53
CA PRO A 111 -9.61 0.90 -3.87
C PRO A 111 -9.32 -0.37 -3.07
N LEU A 112 -10.10 -0.65 -2.02
CA LEU A 112 -9.94 -1.85 -1.21
C LEU A 112 -10.67 -3.06 -1.80
N ASN A 113 -11.38 -2.90 -2.91
CA ASN A 113 -12.10 -4.01 -3.54
C ASN A 113 -11.10 -5.04 -4.06
N ARG A 114 -11.13 -6.25 -3.49
CA ARG A 114 -10.13 -7.29 -3.74
C ARG A 114 -10.36 -8.07 -5.03
N SER A 115 -11.56 -7.97 -5.61
CA SER A 115 -11.94 -8.79 -6.76
C SER A 115 -11.49 -8.20 -8.10
N LEU A 116 -10.84 -7.05 -8.09
CA LEU A 116 -10.47 -6.35 -9.32
C LEU A 116 -9.13 -6.81 -9.84
N ASP A 117 -9.03 -6.89 -11.18
CA ASP A 117 -7.76 -7.05 -11.85
C ASP A 117 -7.15 -5.66 -11.97
N ARG A 118 -6.00 -5.45 -11.34
CA ARG A 118 -5.40 -4.12 -11.21
C ARG A 118 -4.17 -3.92 -12.09
N GLU A 119 -3.65 -4.97 -12.68
CA GLU A 119 -2.39 -4.84 -13.42
C GLU A 119 -2.57 -4.11 -14.74
N ARG A 120 -1.54 -3.35 -15.10
CA ARG A 120 -1.50 -2.54 -16.30
C ARG A 120 -0.43 -3.04 -17.23
#